data_d160ccd088a2b4fae60663f4b69c8f3f
#
_entry.id   d160ccd088a2b4fae60663f4b69c8f3f
#
_cell.length_a   1.000
_cell.length_b   1.000
_cell.length_c   1.000
_cell.angle_alpha   90.00
_cell.angle_beta   90.00
_cell.angle_gamma   90.00
#
_symmetry.space_group_name_H-M   'P 1'
#
loop_
_entity.id
_entity.type
_entity.pdbx_description
1 polymer ?
#
loop_
_entity_poly.entity_id
_entity_poly.type
_entity_poly.pdbx_seq_one_letter_code
_entity_poly.pdbx_strand_id
1 'polypeptide(L)'
;MTDRSETGFQPSTTAAVKRTSFSILGAISVSHLLNDMIQSLILAIYPLLQAEFSLSFAQIGLITLTYQLTASLLQPLIGLYTDKHPQPYSLPIGMGFTLSGILLLAVATTFPVVLLAAALVGTGSSVFHPESSRVARMASGGRHGLAQS
;
A
#
# COMPACT_ATOMS: atom_id res chain seq x y z
N MET A 1 30.76 -59.67 19.41
CA MET A 1 29.42 -59.01 19.50
C MET A 1 29.64 -57.53 19.28
N THR A 2 29.62 -57.12 18.01
CA THR A 2 30.02 -55.79 17.53
C THR A 2 28.73 -55.04 17.16
N ASP A 3 28.39 -54.10 18.02
CA ASP A 3 27.28 -53.16 17.75
C ASP A 3 27.80 -52.05 16.83
N ARG A 4 27.30 -52.04 15.59
CA ARG A 4 27.48 -50.93 14.64
C ARG A 4 26.29 -50.02 14.76
N SER A 5 26.45 -48.94 15.50
CA SER A 5 25.55 -47.81 15.45
C SER A 5 25.62 -47.15 14.05
N GLU A 6 24.61 -47.41 13.22
CA GLU A 6 24.41 -46.71 11.97
C GLU A 6 24.00 -45.28 12.31
N THR A 7 24.94 -44.36 12.17
CA THR A 7 24.65 -42.93 12.12
C THR A 7 23.90 -42.63 10.83
N GLY A 8 22.57 -42.57 10.93
CA GLY A 8 21.71 -42.18 9.81
C GLY A 8 22.05 -40.75 9.35
N PHE A 9 22.71 -40.67 8.20
CA PHE A 9 22.87 -39.44 7.47
C PHE A 9 21.48 -39.00 6.98
N GLN A 10 20.86 -38.04 7.70
CA GLN A 10 19.67 -37.35 7.23
C GLN A 10 20.11 -36.37 6.14
N PRO A 11 19.64 -36.54 4.87
CA PRO A 11 19.92 -35.54 3.85
C PRO A 11 19.26 -34.26 4.28
N SER A 12 20.05 -33.21 4.50
CA SER A 12 19.59 -31.86 4.72
C SER A 12 18.65 -31.49 3.57
N THR A 13 17.38 -31.29 3.89
CA THR A 13 16.40 -30.70 2.98
C THR A 13 16.95 -29.37 2.49
N THR A 14 17.52 -29.37 1.30
CA THR A 14 17.95 -28.16 0.58
C THR A 14 16.71 -27.26 0.46
N ALA A 15 16.65 -26.26 1.30
CA ALA A 15 15.62 -25.22 1.21
C ALA A 15 15.67 -24.69 -0.23
N ALA A 16 14.62 -24.94 -1.00
CA ALA A 16 14.53 -24.46 -2.37
C ALA A 16 14.78 -22.95 -2.38
N VAL A 17 15.88 -22.52 -2.99
CA VAL A 17 16.24 -21.12 -3.11
C VAL A 17 15.09 -20.43 -3.85
N LYS A 18 14.28 -19.67 -3.13
CA LYS A 18 13.19 -18.89 -3.71
C LYS A 18 13.81 -17.93 -4.73
N ARG A 19 13.51 -18.14 -6.02
CA ARG A 19 14.01 -17.28 -7.08
C ARG A 19 13.34 -15.90 -6.99
N THR A 20 14.13 -14.84 -7.15
CA THR A 20 13.62 -13.47 -7.28
C THR A 20 12.74 -13.35 -8.53
N SER A 21 11.51 -12.86 -8.38
CA SER A 21 10.62 -12.61 -9.51
C SER A 21 10.66 -11.13 -9.91
N PHE A 22 11.51 -10.81 -10.88
CA PHE A 22 11.65 -9.43 -11.39
C PHE A 22 10.37 -8.90 -12.04
N SER A 23 9.56 -9.77 -12.66
CA SER A 23 8.27 -9.36 -13.23
C SER A 23 7.30 -8.88 -12.17
N ILE A 24 7.21 -9.57 -11.03
CA ILE A 24 6.36 -9.15 -9.92
C ILE A 24 6.91 -7.86 -9.29
N LEU A 25 8.22 -7.79 -9.07
CA LEU A 25 8.86 -6.57 -8.53
C LEU A 25 8.61 -5.37 -9.44
N GLY A 26 8.80 -5.52 -10.75
CA GLY A 26 8.54 -4.46 -11.73
C GLY A 26 7.07 -4.03 -11.74
N ALA A 27 6.13 -4.97 -11.72
CA ALA A 27 4.70 -4.66 -11.66
C ALA A 27 4.32 -3.90 -10.37
N ILE A 28 4.83 -4.35 -9.22
CA ILE A 28 4.60 -3.66 -7.93
C ILE A 28 5.24 -2.26 -7.93
N SER A 29 6.47 -2.10 -8.45
CA SER A 29 7.13 -0.80 -8.52
C SER A 29 6.36 0.20 -9.38
N VAL A 30 5.86 -0.23 -10.54
CA VAL A 30 5.02 0.61 -11.41
C VAL A 30 3.70 0.96 -10.72
N SER A 31 3.04 -0.02 -10.09
CA SER A 31 1.79 0.22 -9.35
C SER A 31 2.01 1.20 -8.19
N HIS A 32 3.13 1.08 -7.47
CA HIS A 32 3.50 1.99 -6.38
C HIS A 32 3.73 3.41 -6.91
N LEU A 33 4.51 3.55 -7.97
CA LEU A 33 4.75 4.83 -8.62
C LEU A 33 3.44 5.50 -9.04
N LEU A 34 2.53 4.76 -9.70
CA LEU A 34 1.23 5.29 -10.12
C LEU A 34 0.36 5.70 -8.92
N ASN A 35 0.34 4.89 -7.86
CA ASN A 35 -0.38 5.21 -6.63
C ASN A 35 0.16 6.50 -5.98
N ASP A 36 1.48 6.66 -5.89
CA ASP A 36 2.10 7.85 -5.30
C ASP A 36 1.90 9.10 -6.17
N MET A 37 1.92 8.95 -7.49
CA MET A 37 1.55 10.03 -8.42
C MET A 37 0.11 10.52 -8.19
N ILE A 38 -0.83 9.59 -8.04
CA ILE A 38 -2.24 9.94 -7.77
C ILE A 38 -2.37 10.64 -6.42
N GLN A 39 -1.66 10.18 -5.40
CA GLN A 39 -1.69 10.80 -4.07
C GLN A 39 -1.08 12.21 -4.07
N SER A 40 0.03 12.42 -4.79
CA SER A 40 0.65 13.74 -4.93
C SER A 40 -0.23 14.72 -5.73
N LEU A 41 -1.10 14.22 -6.61
CA LEU A 41 -2.05 15.05 -7.35
C LEU A 41 -2.98 15.82 -6.40
N ILE A 42 -3.43 15.22 -5.30
CA ILE A 42 -4.31 15.90 -4.32
C ILE A 42 -3.63 17.16 -3.76
N LEU A 43 -2.36 17.06 -3.40
CA LEU A 43 -1.59 18.20 -2.90
C LEU A 43 -1.40 19.27 -3.99
N ALA A 44 -1.14 18.84 -5.22
CA ALA A 44 -0.92 19.72 -6.35
C ALA A 44 -2.15 20.55 -6.73
N ILE A 45 -3.36 20.02 -6.50
CA ILE A 45 -4.62 20.71 -6.83
C ILE A 45 -5.17 21.58 -5.69
N TYR A 46 -4.50 21.68 -4.53
CA TYR A 46 -4.97 22.53 -3.42
C TYR A 46 -5.28 23.98 -3.82
N PRO A 47 -4.45 24.66 -4.65
CA PRO A 47 -4.80 26.02 -5.10
C PRO A 47 -6.11 26.07 -5.90
N LEU A 48 -6.39 25.05 -6.72
CA LEU A 48 -7.62 24.93 -7.48
C LEU A 48 -8.81 24.70 -6.55
N LEU A 49 -8.70 23.76 -5.60
CA LEU A 49 -9.75 23.51 -4.59
C LEU A 49 -10.01 24.75 -3.75
N GLN A 50 -8.96 25.48 -3.35
CA GLN A 50 -9.09 26.70 -2.59
C GLN A 50 -9.87 27.77 -3.36
N ALA A 51 -9.57 27.94 -4.65
CA ALA A 51 -10.27 28.93 -5.49
C ALA A 51 -11.73 28.53 -5.74
N GLU A 52 -11.97 27.26 -6.14
CA GLU A 52 -13.30 26.76 -6.50
C GLU A 52 -14.29 26.79 -5.32
N PHE A 53 -13.83 26.34 -4.14
CA PHE A 53 -14.67 26.24 -2.96
C PHE A 53 -14.49 27.41 -1.97
N SER A 54 -13.70 28.44 -2.32
CA SER A 54 -13.36 29.57 -1.45
C SER A 54 -12.86 29.12 -0.07
N LEU A 55 -11.97 28.12 -0.03
CA LEU A 55 -11.52 27.48 1.20
C LEU A 55 -10.54 28.36 1.97
N SER A 56 -10.70 28.40 3.29
CA SER A 56 -9.68 28.94 4.19
C SER A 56 -8.46 28.00 4.28
N PHE A 57 -7.32 28.53 4.73
CA PHE A 57 -6.12 27.71 5.00
C PHE A 57 -6.38 26.60 6.02
N ALA A 58 -7.27 26.85 7.02
CA ALA A 58 -7.68 25.83 7.97
C ALA A 58 -8.43 24.66 7.32
N GLN A 59 -9.26 24.95 6.33
CA GLN A 59 -9.97 23.90 5.57
C GLN A 59 -9.03 23.11 4.67
N ILE A 60 -8.04 23.75 4.03
CA ILE A 60 -6.98 23.05 3.30
C ILE A 60 -6.19 22.15 4.26
N GLY A 61 -5.82 22.67 5.45
CA GLY A 61 -5.18 21.86 6.50
C GLY A 61 -6.04 20.68 6.94
N LEU A 62 -7.38 20.85 7.00
CA LEU A 62 -8.30 19.76 7.35
C LEU A 62 -8.37 18.68 6.26
N ILE A 63 -8.28 19.02 4.97
CA ILE A 63 -8.17 18.05 3.89
C ILE A 63 -6.90 17.21 4.08
N THR A 64 -5.74 17.87 4.30
CA THR A 64 -4.47 17.19 4.56
C THR A 64 -4.56 16.29 5.79
N LEU A 65 -5.11 16.79 6.89
CA LEU A 65 -5.26 16.04 8.13
C LEU A 65 -6.14 14.81 7.93
N THR A 66 -7.28 14.95 7.25
CA THR A 66 -8.20 13.84 6.95
C THR A 66 -7.50 12.74 6.16
N TYR A 67 -6.80 13.12 5.08
CA TYR A 67 -6.00 12.21 4.27
C TYR A 67 -4.94 11.50 5.13
N GLN A 68 -4.12 12.25 5.87
CA GLN A 68 -3.02 11.69 6.66
C GLN A 68 -3.51 10.79 7.81
N LEU A 69 -4.59 11.16 8.49
CA LEU A 69 -5.16 10.32 9.56
C LEU A 69 -5.65 8.98 8.99
N THR A 70 -6.41 8.99 7.91
CA THR A 70 -6.90 7.74 7.30
C THR A 70 -5.75 6.90 6.73
N ALA A 71 -4.78 7.52 6.08
CA ALA A 71 -3.61 6.83 5.55
C ALA A 71 -2.73 6.21 6.65
N SER A 72 -2.46 6.97 7.74
CA SER A 72 -1.49 6.56 8.75
C SER A 72 -2.07 5.67 9.84
N LEU A 73 -3.28 6.00 10.36
CA LEU A 73 -3.87 5.25 11.47
C LEU A 73 -4.41 3.87 11.04
N LEU A 74 -4.93 3.76 9.83
CA LEU A 74 -5.43 2.49 9.32
C LEU A 74 -4.30 1.55 8.87
N GLN A 75 -3.16 2.08 8.44
CA GLN A 75 -2.05 1.29 7.91
C GLN A 75 -1.55 0.19 8.86
N PRO A 76 -1.24 0.45 10.16
CA PRO A 76 -0.80 -0.60 11.07
C PRO A 76 -1.92 -1.62 11.36
N LEU A 77 -3.18 -1.19 11.39
CA LEU A 77 -4.32 -2.09 11.62
C LEU A 77 -4.49 -3.05 10.45
N ILE A 78 -4.42 -2.53 9.23
CA ILE A 78 -4.50 -3.33 8.00
C ILE A 78 -3.30 -4.26 7.90
N GLY A 79 -2.08 -3.78 8.14
CA GLY A 79 -0.87 -4.60 8.13
C GLY A 79 -0.96 -5.77 9.10
N LEU A 80 -1.36 -5.53 10.36
CA LEU A 80 -1.55 -6.58 11.37
C LEU A 80 -2.64 -7.60 10.98
N TYR A 81 -3.71 -7.14 10.34
CA TYR A 81 -4.78 -8.02 9.88
C TYR A 81 -4.30 -8.90 8.71
N THR A 82 -3.69 -8.31 7.69
CA THR A 82 -3.26 -9.03 6.49
C THR A 82 -2.05 -9.93 6.72
N ASP A 83 -1.22 -9.64 7.73
CA ASP A 83 -0.13 -10.53 8.16
C ASP A 83 -0.68 -11.86 8.73
N LYS A 84 -1.83 -11.80 9.42
CA LYS A 84 -2.49 -12.99 9.98
C LYS A 84 -3.44 -13.67 8.99
N HIS A 85 -4.06 -12.90 8.13
CA HIS A 85 -5.06 -13.34 7.16
C HIS A 85 -4.68 -12.86 5.76
N PRO A 86 -3.82 -13.58 5.03
CA PRO A 86 -3.40 -13.18 3.68
C PRO A 86 -4.59 -12.91 2.76
N GLN A 87 -4.66 -11.69 2.23
CA GLN A 87 -5.77 -11.22 1.39
C GLN A 87 -5.29 -11.04 -0.05
N PRO A 88 -5.60 -11.94 -0.98
CA PRO A 88 -5.08 -11.87 -2.35
C PRO A 88 -5.61 -10.66 -3.13
N TYR A 89 -6.73 -10.08 -2.69
CA TYR A 89 -7.36 -8.92 -3.34
C TYR A 89 -7.12 -7.59 -2.63
N SER A 90 -6.26 -7.54 -1.61
CA SER A 90 -6.00 -6.31 -0.85
C SER A 90 -5.50 -5.16 -1.72
N LEU A 91 -4.54 -5.41 -2.62
CA LEU A 91 -4.02 -4.39 -3.54
C LEU A 91 -5.09 -3.81 -4.47
N PRO A 92 -5.88 -4.62 -5.22
CA PRO A 92 -7.01 -4.11 -6.00
C PRO A 92 -8.04 -3.36 -5.16
N ILE A 93 -8.34 -3.81 -3.96
CA ILE A 93 -9.28 -3.13 -3.05
C ILE A 93 -8.71 -1.76 -2.65
N GLY A 94 -7.43 -1.69 -2.24
CA GLY A 94 -6.77 -0.42 -1.91
C GLY A 94 -6.79 0.57 -3.07
N MET A 95 -6.43 0.12 -4.28
CA MET A 95 -6.51 0.94 -5.49
C MET A 95 -7.95 1.35 -5.82
N GLY A 96 -8.93 0.49 -5.56
CA GLY A 96 -10.35 0.79 -5.72
C GLY A 96 -10.81 1.93 -4.81
N PHE A 97 -10.38 1.96 -3.56
CA PHE A 97 -10.63 3.09 -2.65
C PHE A 97 -9.99 4.39 -3.16
N THR A 98 -8.72 4.34 -3.58
CA THR A 98 -8.03 5.49 -4.17
C THR A 98 -8.78 6.02 -5.40
N LEU A 99 -9.14 5.14 -6.34
CA LEU A 99 -9.89 5.51 -7.55
C LEU A 99 -11.25 6.12 -7.19
N SER A 100 -11.99 5.50 -6.29
CA SER A 100 -13.29 6.02 -5.83
C SER A 100 -13.17 7.40 -5.20
N GLY A 101 -12.13 7.64 -4.41
CA GLY A 101 -11.83 8.94 -3.83
C GLY A 101 -11.52 10.00 -4.90
N ILE A 102 -10.70 9.68 -5.91
CA ILE A 102 -10.41 10.61 -7.01
C ILE A 102 -11.66 10.91 -7.85
N LEU A 103 -12.46 9.88 -8.18
CA LEU A 103 -13.71 10.08 -8.92
C LEU A 103 -14.70 10.93 -8.12
N LEU A 104 -14.79 10.71 -6.82
CA LEU A 104 -15.64 11.53 -5.95
C LEU A 104 -15.14 12.98 -5.89
N LEU A 105 -13.81 13.18 -5.83
CA LEU A 105 -13.21 14.51 -5.86
C LEU A 105 -13.52 15.25 -7.16
N ALA A 106 -13.50 14.55 -8.30
CA ALA A 106 -13.78 15.12 -9.62
C ALA A 106 -15.24 15.64 -9.77
N VAL A 107 -16.16 15.07 -8.99
CA VAL A 107 -17.58 15.48 -8.99
C VAL A 107 -18.01 16.22 -7.71
N ALA A 108 -17.05 16.55 -6.85
CA ALA A 108 -17.33 17.22 -5.60
C ALA A 108 -17.92 18.62 -5.84
N THR A 109 -18.99 18.93 -5.15
CA THR A 109 -19.65 20.25 -5.21
C THR A 109 -19.66 20.95 -3.87
N THR A 110 -19.22 20.26 -2.80
CA THR A 110 -19.23 20.80 -1.43
C THR A 110 -17.97 20.35 -0.67
N PHE A 111 -17.53 21.16 0.28
CA PHE A 111 -16.36 20.85 1.10
C PHE A 111 -16.44 19.50 1.86
N PRO A 112 -17.58 19.07 2.46
CA PRO A 112 -17.67 17.76 3.07
C PRO A 112 -17.43 16.60 2.08
N VAL A 113 -17.82 16.75 0.83
CA VAL A 113 -17.56 15.74 -0.22
C VAL A 113 -16.06 15.68 -0.55
N VAL A 114 -15.38 16.83 -0.57
CA VAL A 114 -13.91 16.89 -0.71
C VAL A 114 -13.21 16.17 0.44
N LEU A 115 -13.68 16.35 1.69
CA LEU A 115 -13.15 15.63 2.85
C LEU A 115 -13.37 14.12 2.74
N LEU A 116 -14.56 13.68 2.31
CA LEU A 116 -14.85 12.27 2.10
C LEU A 116 -13.95 11.68 1.00
N ALA A 117 -13.74 12.40 -0.08
CA ALA A 117 -12.82 12.01 -1.14
C ALA A 117 -11.39 11.83 -0.62
N ALA A 118 -10.89 12.78 0.18
CA ALA A 118 -9.57 12.70 0.81
C ALA A 118 -9.47 11.49 1.77
N ALA A 119 -10.53 11.22 2.55
CA ALA A 119 -10.59 10.04 3.43
C ALA A 119 -10.54 8.73 2.64
N LEU A 120 -11.24 8.63 1.52
CA LEU A 120 -11.22 7.44 0.65
C LEU A 120 -9.82 7.20 0.05
N VAL A 121 -9.16 8.26 -0.43
CA VAL A 121 -7.79 8.15 -0.96
C VAL A 121 -6.82 7.73 0.14
N GLY A 122 -6.92 8.32 1.33
CA GLY A 122 -6.11 7.92 2.49
C GLY A 122 -6.36 6.47 2.90
N THR A 123 -7.61 6.01 2.89
CA THR A 123 -7.95 4.59 3.14
C THR A 123 -7.31 3.68 2.10
N GLY A 124 -7.37 4.03 0.81
CA GLY A 124 -6.69 3.29 -0.26
C GLY A 124 -5.18 3.19 -0.03
N SER A 125 -4.56 4.30 0.34
CA SER A 125 -3.14 4.39 0.70
C SER A 125 -2.78 3.47 1.87
N SER A 126 -3.60 3.43 2.92
CA SER A 126 -3.37 2.60 4.10
C SER A 126 -3.40 1.10 3.83
N VAL A 127 -4.13 0.67 2.80
CA VAL A 127 -4.16 -0.73 2.33
C VAL A 127 -2.98 -0.99 1.40
N PHE A 128 -2.73 -0.08 0.46
CA PHE A 128 -1.77 -0.30 -0.63
C PHE A 128 -0.33 -0.42 -0.13
N HIS A 129 0.13 0.49 0.74
CA HIS A 129 1.53 0.53 1.17
C HIS A 129 2.00 -0.73 1.92
N PRO A 130 1.32 -1.26 2.95
CA PRO A 130 1.77 -2.48 3.62
C PRO A 130 1.70 -3.69 2.69
N GLU A 131 0.67 -3.79 1.86
CA GLU A 131 0.48 -4.93 0.99
C GLU A 131 1.48 -4.96 -0.18
N SER A 132 1.77 -3.82 -0.81
CA SER A 132 2.80 -3.73 -1.85
C SER A 132 4.17 -4.11 -1.30
N SER A 133 4.53 -3.63 -0.11
CA SER A 133 5.77 -4.00 0.58
C SER A 133 5.82 -5.49 0.92
N ARG A 134 4.70 -6.09 1.33
CA ARG A 134 4.59 -7.52 1.60
C ARG A 134 4.80 -8.35 0.33
N VAL A 135 4.14 -7.99 -0.77
CA VAL A 135 4.28 -8.68 -2.06
C VAL A 135 5.71 -8.53 -2.60
N ALA A 136 6.31 -7.34 -2.51
CA ALA A 136 7.68 -7.10 -2.92
C ALA A 136 8.67 -7.98 -2.12
N ARG A 137 8.50 -8.08 -0.80
CA ARG A 137 9.32 -8.97 0.04
C ARG A 137 9.19 -10.43 -0.37
N MET A 138 7.98 -10.91 -0.63
CA MET A 138 7.76 -12.29 -1.09
C MET A 138 8.40 -12.56 -2.46
N ALA A 139 8.33 -11.59 -3.38
CA ALA A 139 8.88 -11.69 -4.72
C ALA A 139 10.42 -11.56 -4.76
N SER A 140 11.04 -11.01 -3.71
CA SER A 140 12.48 -10.75 -3.65
C SER A 140 13.36 -11.99 -3.54
N GLY A 141 12.77 -13.15 -3.21
CA GLY A 141 13.54 -14.39 -3.01
C GLY A 141 14.57 -14.31 -1.87
N GLY A 142 14.31 -13.50 -0.85
CA GLY A 142 15.22 -13.26 0.28
C GLY A 142 16.12 -12.02 0.13
N ARG A 143 16.09 -11.33 -1.01
CA ARG A 143 16.83 -10.09 -1.26
C ARG A 143 16.01 -8.88 -0.82
N HIS A 144 15.77 -8.75 0.50
CA HIS A 144 14.86 -7.75 1.04
C HIS A 144 15.29 -6.29 0.74
N GLY A 145 16.59 -6.01 0.69
CA GLY A 145 17.10 -4.69 0.30
C GLY A 145 16.69 -4.30 -1.13
N LEU A 146 16.74 -5.25 -2.08
CA LEU A 146 16.28 -5.03 -3.46
C LEU A 146 14.78 -4.78 -3.55
N ALA A 147 13.98 -5.31 -2.64
CA ALA A 147 12.53 -5.14 -2.64
C ALA A 147 12.08 -3.78 -2.09
N GLN A 148 12.99 -3.05 -1.41
CA GLN A 148 12.69 -1.78 -0.75
C GLN A 148 13.48 -0.59 -1.33
N SER A 149 14.34 -0.84 -2.31
CA SER A 149 15.06 0.19 -3.07
C SER A 149 14.26 0.65 -4.28
#